data_57ca0a8aa90092a18c64f0a41207bd02
#
_entry.id   57ca0a8aa90092a18c64f0a41207bd02
#
_cell.length_a   1.000
_cell.length_b   1.000
_cell.length_c   1.000
_cell.angle_alpha   90.00
_cell.angle_beta   90.00
_cell.angle_gamma   90.00
#
_symmetry.space_group_name_H-M   'P 1'
#
loop_
_entity.id
_entity.type
_entity.pdbx_description
1 polymer ?
#
loop_
_entity_poly.entity_id
_entity_poly.type
_entity_poly.pdbx_seq_one_letter_code
_entity_poly.pdbx_strand_id
1 'polypeptide(L)'
;MAIVSLVAGETITAGQAVYINSSGLALKTQADGGNIDLAACAGVAQDTVLEGQSFRCNVDSVATIPSAAFTPGTALFLHPSNDGGLAEYDVFASGVAATTAGGLYLTRVGTALTTDRLAVELKRPIFINNTTAIILMETASGLVVDAILDEDGFRIDTEGAL
;
A
#
# COMPACT_ATOMS: atom_id res chain seq x y z
N MET A 1 -6.91 2.74 -18.97
CA MET A 1 -5.44 2.48 -18.96
C MET A 1 -4.75 3.82 -18.89
N ALA A 2 -4.21 4.18 -17.72
CA ALA A 2 -3.59 5.47 -17.52
C ALA A 2 -2.14 5.31 -17.07
N ILE A 3 -1.24 5.82 -17.90
CA ILE A 3 0.17 6.03 -17.59
C ILE A 3 0.39 7.54 -17.65
N VAL A 4 0.90 8.11 -16.59
CA VAL A 4 1.20 9.54 -16.49
C VAL A 4 2.70 9.75 -16.41
N SER A 5 3.17 10.90 -16.88
CA SER A 5 4.57 11.31 -16.69
C SER A 5 4.67 12.17 -15.44
N LEU A 6 5.57 11.79 -14.54
CA LEU A 6 5.86 12.51 -13.30
C LEU A 6 7.34 12.89 -13.24
N VAL A 7 7.68 13.87 -12.42
CA VAL A 7 9.07 14.25 -12.12
C VAL A 7 9.46 13.70 -10.76
N ALA A 8 10.56 13.00 -10.69
CA ALA A 8 11.08 12.39 -9.48
C ALA A 8 11.68 13.46 -8.54
N GLY A 9 11.24 13.49 -7.28
CA GLY A 9 11.82 14.33 -6.23
C GLY A 9 12.94 13.65 -5.46
N GLU A 10 13.19 12.38 -5.75
CA GLU A 10 14.29 11.56 -5.25
C GLU A 10 14.57 10.43 -6.24
N THR A 11 15.61 9.63 -6.01
CA THR A 11 15.85 8.43 -6.83
C THR A 11 14.73 7.41 -6.63
N ILE A 12 14.06 7.04 -7.73
CA ILE A 12 12.95 6.08 -7.77
C ILE A 12 13.36 4.89 -8.63
N THR A 13 13.06 3.69 -8.15
CA THR A 13 13.31 2.45 -8.89
C THR A 13 12.01 1.93 -9.50
N ALA A 14 12.10 1.34 -10.68
CA ALA A 14 10.94 0.69 -11.31
C ALA A 14 10.26 -0.32 -10.35
N GLY A 15 8.95 -0.26 -10.27
CA GLY A 15 8.15 -1.08 -9.37
C GLY A 15 7.84 -0.44 -8.01
N GLN A 16 8.45 0.70 -7.69
CA GLN A 16 8.14 1.41 -6.45
C GLN A 16 6.83 2.20 -6.55
N ALA A 17 6.06 2.19 -5.46
CA ALA A 17 4.88 3.03 -5.29
C ALA A 17 5.31 4.45 -4.90
N VAL A 18 4.66 5.45 -5.49
CA VAL A 18 4.99 6.86 -5.29
C VAL A 18 3.78 7.67 -4.85
N TYR A 19 4.02 8.74 -4.09
CA TYR A 19 3.03 9.79 -3.81
C TYR A 19 3.52 11.12 -4.41
N ILE A 20 2.62 12.10 -4.51
CA ILE A 20 2.95 13.44 -5.01
C ILE A 20 2.97 14.40 -3.82
N ASN A 21 4.09 15.10 -3.63
CA ASN A 21 4.22 16.10 -2.60
C ASN A 21 3.57 17.45 -3.00
N SER A 22 3.55 18.41 -2.09
CA SER A 22 2.99 19.75 -2.32
C SER A 22 3.69 20.55 -3.42
N SER A 23 4.90 20.17 -3.80
CA SER A 23 5.65 20.78 -4.92
C SER A 23 5.39 20.11 -6.27
N GLY A 24 4.52 19.08 -6.32
CA GLY A 24 4.20 18.32 -7.52
C GLY A 24 5.27 17.27 -7.91
N LEU A 25 6.20 16.96 -7.01
CA LEU A 25 7.23 15.95 -7.24
C LEU A 25 6.80 14.60 -6.69
N ALA A 26 7.18 13.54 -7.39
CA ALA A 26 6.95 12.17 -6.98
C ALA A 26 8.04 11.70 -6.02
N LEU A 27 7.64 11.17 -4.89
CA LEU A 27 8.48 10.59 -3.84
C LEU A 27 7.98 9.18 -3.50
N LYS A 28 8.84 8.36 -2.90
CA LYS A 28 8.45 7.00 -2.45
C LYS A 28 7.42 7.08 -1.34
N THR A 29 6.37 6.27 -1.43
CA THR A 29 5.33 6.18 -0.39
C THR A 29 5.91 5.67 0.92
N GLN A 30 5.33 6.12 2.04
CA GLN A 30 5.69 5.70 3.40
C GLN A 30 4.43 5.33 4.17
N ALA A 31 4.29 4.06 4.54
CA ALA A 31 3.16 3.60 5.34
C ALA A 31 3.29 3.98 6.82
N ASP A 32 4.51 4.12 7.31
CA ASP A 32 4.88 4.42 8.71
C ASP A 32 5.27 5.89 8.95
N GLY A 33 5.13 6.75 7.94
CA GLY A 33 5.59 8.15 7.99
C GLY A 33 4.78 9.08 8.90
N GLY A 34 3.75 8.60 9.58
CA GLY A 34 2.93 9.40 10.51
C GLY A 34 2.02 10.44 9.83
N ASN A 35 1.97 10.47 8.51
CA ASN A 35 1.16 11.39 7.72
C ASN A 35 0.44 10.63 6.59
N ILE A 36 -0.87 10.83 6.49
CA ILE A 36 -1.71 10.19 5.47
C ILE A 36 -1.25 10.51 4.04
N ASP A 37 -0.72 11.71 3.79
CA ASP A 37 -0.29 12.14 2.47
C ASP A 37 0.88 11.30 1.95
N LEU A 38 1.77 10.84 2.84
CA LEU A 38 2.90 9.98 2.51
C LEU A 38 2.47 8.56 2.11
N ALA A 39 1.31 8.12 2.58
CA ALA A 39 0.71 6.84 2.25
C ALA A 39 -0.33 6.92 1.12
N ALA A 40 -0.60 8.11 0.60
CA ALA A 40 -1.54 8.33 -0.50
C ALA A 40 -0.88 7.99 -1.84
N CYS A 41 -0.87 6.71 -2.19
CA CYS A 41 -0.25 6.22 -3.41
C CYS A 41 -0.88 6.86 -4.66
N ALA A 42 -0.06 7.53 -5.48
CA ALA A 42 -0.44 8.11 -6.76
C ALA A 42 -0.24 7.14 -7.94
N GLY A 43 0.60 6.14 -7.78
CA GLY A 43 0.85 5.12 -8.80
C GLY A 43 2.12 4.32 -8.55
N VAL A 44 2.47 3.50 -9.52
CA VAL A 44 3.66 2.62 -9.49
C VAL A 44 4.60 3.00 -10.62
N ALA A 45 5.86 3.28 -10.28
CA ALA A 45 6.88 3.67 -11.24
C ALA A 45 7.20 2.54 -12.22
N GLN A 46 7.28 2.87 -13.50
CA GLN A 46 7.68 1.92 -14.57
C GLN A 46 9.17 2.02 -14.91
N ASP A 47 9.79 3.13 -14.61
CA ASP A 47 11.18 3.40 -14.95
C ASP A 47 11.99 3.65 -13.68
N THR A 48 13.28 3.31 -13.74
CA THR A 48 14.26 3.70 -12.73
C THR A 48 14.87 5.03 -13.13
N VAL A 49 14.78 6.03 -12.25
CA VAL A 49 15.21 7.40 -12.52
C VAL A 49 15.90 8.03 -11.32
N LEU A 50 16.74 9.02 -11.60
CA LEU A 50 17.35 9.87 -10.58
C LEU A 50 16.43 11.06 -10.27
N GLU A 51 16.71 11.73 -9.15
CA GLU A 51 16.06 12.99 -8.79
C GLU A 51 16.07 14.00 -9.94
N GLY A 52 14.96 14.68 -10.14
CA GLY A 52 14.77 15.68 -11.19
C GLY A 52 14.44 15.12 -12.58
N GLN A 53 14.50 13.81 -12.78
CA GLN A 53 14.17 13.19 -14.06
C GLN A 53 12.67 12.85 -14.16
N SER A 54 12.17 12.89 -15.39
CA SER A 54 10.80 12.44 -15.69
C SER A 54 10.74 10.95 -15.86
N PHE A 55 9.67 10.32 -15.38
CA PHE A 55 9.43 8.90 -15.51
C PHE A 55 7.94 8.59 -15.76
N ARG A 56 7.66 7.39 -16.25
CA ARG A 56 6.31 6.89 -16.45
C ARG A 56 5.80 6.26 -15.15
N CYS A 57 4.61 6.66 -14.74
CA CYS A 57 3.93 6.13 -13.57
C CYS A 57 2.60 5.49 -13.99
N ASN A 58 2.38 4.26 -13.56
CA ASN A 58 1.17 3.51 -13.83
C ASN A 58 0.14 3.81 -12.72
N VAL A 59 -1.01 4.37 -13.10
CA VAL A 59 -2.07 4.76 -12.16
C VAL A 59 -3.32 3.89 -12.24
N ASP A 60 -3.52 3.17 -13.35
CA ASP A 60 -4.72 2.38 -13.60
C ASP A 60 -4.47 1.33 -14.72
N SER A 61 -3.47 0.52 -14.59
CA SER A 61 -3.12 -0.48 -15.60
C SER A 61 -2.26 -1.59 -14.98
N VAL A 62 -1.60 -2.39 -15.79
CA VAL A 62 -0.70 -3.45 -15.32
C VAL A 62 0.71 -2.90 -15.17
N ALA A 63 1.25 -2.94 -13.98
CA ALA A 63 2.64 -2.62 -13.69
C ALA A 63 3.50 -3.88 -13.58
N THR A 64 4.75 -3.81 -14.02
CA THR A 64 5.78 -4.83 -13.76
C THR A 64 6.59 -4.41 -12.54
N ILE A 65 6.76 -5.31 -11.59
CA ILE A 65 7.54 -5.11 -10.38
C ILE A 65 8.79 -5.98 -10.47
N PRO A 66 9.93 -5.42 -10.87
CA PRO A 66 11.15 -6.19 -11.07
C PRO A 66 11.55 -6.95 -9.81
N SER A 67 11.96 -8.20 -9.97
CA SER A 67 12.43 -9.07 -8.88
C SER A 67 11.40 -9.37 -7.78
N ALA A 68 10.13 -9.10 -8.01
CA ALA A 68 9.07 -9.50 -7.08
C ALA A 68 8.80 -11.01 -7.16
N ALA A 69 8.25 -11.55 -6.08
CA ALA A 69 7.86 -12.96 -5.96
C ALA A 69 6.48 -13.06 -5.31
N PHE A 70 5.52 -12.28 -5.80
CA PHE A 70 4.16 -12.25 -5.26
C PHE A 70 3.38 -13.53 -5.56
N THR A 71 2.43 -13.84 -4.71
CA THR A 71 1.46 -14.91 -4.94
C THR A 71 0.35 -14.39 -5.87
N PRO A 72 0.14 -14.98 -7.06
CA PRO A 72 -0.92 -14.56 -7.96
C PRO A 72 -2.30 -14.59 -7.28
N GLY A 73 -3.11 -13.55 -7.50
CA GLY A 73 -4.43 -13.38 -6.92
C GLY A 73 -4.46 -12.67 -5.56
N THR A 74 -3.31 -12.39 -4.94
CA THR A 74 -3.26 -11.70 -3.65
C THR A 74 -3.34 -10.19 -3.80
N ALA A 75 -3.93 -9.53 -2.80
CA ALA A 75 -3.91 -8.08 -2.70
C ALA A 75 -2.53 -7.59 -2.24
N LEU A 76 -2.06 -6.50 -2.84
CA LEU A 76 -0.80 -5.86 -2.49
C LEU A 76 -1.04 -4.50 -1.85
N PHE A 77 -0.25 -4.23 -0.82
CA PHE A 77 -0.30 -3.04 0.01
C PHE A 77 1.05 -2.34 0.01
N LEU A 78 1.10 -1.09 0.45
CA LEU A 78 2.36 -0.42 0.74
C LEU A 78 3.11 -1.20 1.81
N HIS A 79 4.42 -1.36 1.62
CA HIS A 79 5.26 -2.05 2.60
C HIS A 79 5.32 -1.24 3.91
N PRO A 80 5.19 -1.90 5.08
CA PRO A 80 5.11 -1.19 6.37
C PRO A 80 6.38 -0.43 6.77
N SER A 81 7.54 -0.80 6.25
CA SER A 81 8.83 -0.23 6.65
C SER A 81 9.83 -0.02 5.52
N ASN A 82 9.43 -0.27 4.26
CA ASN A 82 10.29 -0.10 3.10
C ASN A 82 9.65 0.92 2.15
N ASP A 83 10.22 2.12 2.08
CA ASP A 83 9.68 3.23 1.30
C ASP A 83 9.52 2.85 -0.18
N GLY A 84 8.32 3.06 -0.70
CA GLY A 84 7.94 2.69 -2.06
C GLY A 84 7.76 1.19 -2.29
N GLY A 85 8.08 0.35 -1.32
CA GLY A 85 7.92 -1.12 -1.43
C GLY A 85 6.46 -1.55 -1.42
N LEU A 86 6.21 -2.75 -1.94
CA LEU A 86 4.91 -3.43 -1.91
C LEU A 86 5.01 -4.70 -1.09
N ALA A 87 3.94 -5.04 -0.40
CA ALA A 87 3.86 -6.22 0.46
C ALA A 87 2.52 -6.93 0.32
N GLU A 88 2.54 -8.26 0.42
CA GLU A 88 1.34 -9.04 0.67
C GLU A 88 0.85 -8.84 2.10
N TYR A 89 -0.38 -9.24 2.39
CA TYR A 89 -1.02 -8.95 3.67
C TYR A 89 -0.28 -9.51 4.89
N ASP A 90 0.27 -10.70 4.80
CA ASP A 90 1.03 -11.35 5.88
C ASP A 90 2.29 -10.56 6.28
N VAL A 91 3.01 -10.03 5.30
CA VAL A 91 4.17 -9.14 5.52
C VAL A 91 3.72 -7.83 6.14
N PHE A 92 2.63 -7.25 5.65
CA PHE A 92 2.06 -6.03 6.22
C PHE A 92 1.62 -6.24 7.67
N ALA A 93 0.90 -7.31 7.97
CA ALA A 93 0.45 -7.65 9.32
C ALA A 93 1.60 -7.85 10.31
N SER A 94 2.69 -8.48 9.86
CA SER A 94 3.92 -8.63 10.66
C SER A 94 4.57 -7.27 10.95
N GLY A 95 4.55 -6.33 10.00
CA GLY A 95 5.04 -4.97 10.18
C GLY A 95 4.21 -4.17 11.18
N VAL A 96 2.89 -4.32 11.17
CA VAL A 96 2.00 -3.70 12.17
C VAL A 96 2.35 -4.15 13.58
N ALA A 97 2.58 -5.45 13.77
CA ALA A 97 2.95 -6.00 15.07
C ALA A 97 4.32 -5.51 15.58
N ALA A 98 5.23 -5.16 14.66
CA ALA A 98 6.57 -4.65 14.99
C ALA A 98 6.59 -3.14 15.27
N THR A 99 5.55 -2.40 14.87
CA THR A 99 5.50 -0.94 15.02
C THR A 99 5.11 -0.56 16.44
N THR A 100 6.02 0.07 17.16
CA THR A 100 5.84 0.41 18.59
C THR A 100 5.30 1.81 18.83
N ALA A 101 5.22 2.68 17.82
CA ALA A 101 4.75 4.06 17.98
C ALA A 101 4.11 4.60 16.70
N GLY A 102 2.97 5.26 16.82
CA GLY A 102 2.39 6.10 15.78
C GLY A 102 1.43 5.42 14.79
N GLY A 103 1.36 4.09 14.77
CA GLY A 103 0.48 3.37 13.82
C GLY A 103 1.01 3.33 12.39
N LEU A 104 0.28 2.64 11.53
CA LEU A 104 0.57 2.46 10.11
C LEU A 104 -0.65 2.85 9.26
N TYR A 105 -0.38 3.20 8.00
CA TYR A 105 -1.43 3.37 6.99
C TYR A 105 -1.50 2.13 6.10
N LEU A 106 -2.67 1.49 6.06
CA LEU A 106 -2.99 0.42 5.12
C LEU A 106 -3.46 1.04 3.81
N THR A 107 -2.65 0.96 2.78
CA THR A 107 -3.00 1.42 1.44
C THR A 107 -2.91 0.27 0.47
N ARG A 108 -4.05 -0.15 -0.09
CA ARG A 108 -4.06 -1.15 -1.16
C ARG A 108 -3.63 -0.50 -2.46
N VAL A 109 -2.69 -1.14 -3.15
CA VAL A 109 -2.14 -0.68 -4.43
C VAL A 109 -2.72 -1.46 -5.61
N GLY A 110 -3.06 -2.72 -5.40
CA GLY A 110 -3.65 -3.55 -6.44
C GLY A 110 -3.70 -5.03 -6.12
N THR A 111 -3.77 -5.84 -7.17
CA THR A 111 -3.81 -7.30 -7.09
C THR A 111 -2.70 -7.91 -7.94
N ALA A 112 -1.95 -8.85 -7.40
CA ALA A 112 -0.95 -9.59 -8.15
C ALA A 112 -1.58 -10.46 -9.23
N LEU A 113 -1.20 -10.27 -10.48
CA LEU A 113 -1.63 -11.09 -11.61
C LEU A 113 -0.68 -12.28 -11.82
N THR A 114 0.59 -12.03 -11.65
CA THR A 114 1.67 -13.03 -11.68
C THR A 114 2.65 -12.71 -10.56
N THR A 115 3.75 -13.44 -10.48
CA THR A 115 4.78 -13.21 -9.45
C THR A 115 5.44 -11.83 -9.52
N ASP A 116 5.38 -11.17 -10.69
CA ASP A 116 6.05 -9.89 -10.97
C ASP A 116 5.14 -8.84 -11.61
N ARG A 117 3.85 -9.13 -11.78
CA ARG A 117 2.89 -8.21 -12.42
C ARG A 117 1.72 -7.92 -11.52
N LEU A 118 1.39 -6.65 -11.44
CA LEU A 118 0.35 -6.08 -10.60
C LEU A 118 -0.71 -5.39 -11.45
N ALA A 119 -1.98 -5.73 -11.28
CA ALA A 119 -3.08 -4.86 -11.69
C ALA A 119 -3.19 -3.73 -10.68
N VAL A 120 -2.86 -2.51 -11.11
CA VAL A 120 -2.90 -1.33 -10.24
C VAL A 120 -4.35 -0.92 -10.00
N GLU A 121 -4.73 -0.86 -8.73
CA GLU A 121 -6.05 -0.46 -8.25
C GLU A 121 -5.88 0.29 -6.93
N LEU A 122 -5.63 1.59 -7.03
CA LEU A 122 -5.30 2.43 -5.89
C LEU A 122 -6.51 2.66 -4.99
N LYS A 123 -6.34 2.45 -3.69
CA LYS A 123 -7.34 2.76 -2.67
C LYS A 123 -6.81 3.84 -1.71
N ARG A 124 -7.72 4.46 -0.98
CA ARG A 124 -7.36 5.46 0.03
C ARG A 124 -6.65 4.80 1.22
N PRO A 125 -5.68 5.48 1.83
CA PRO A 125 -5.06 5.02 3.07
C PRO A 125 -6.07 4.88 4.20
N ILE A 126 -5.94 3.81 4.99
CA ILE A 126 -6.67 3.59 6.23
C ILE A 126 -5.67 3.58 7.37
N PHE A 127 -5.89 4.42 8.37
CA PHE A 127 -5.03 4.47 9.55
C PHE A 127 -5.28 3.26 10.45
N ILE A 128 -4.22 2.54 10.80
CA ILE A 128 -4.23 1.44 11.74
C ILE A 128 -3.40 1.83 12.95
N ASN A 129 -4.07 2.06 14.08
CA ASN A 129 -3.41 2.34 15.33
C ASN A 129 -2.98 1.03 16.01
N ASN A 130 -1.81 1.05 16.63
CA ASN A 130 -1.26 -0.11 17.35
C ASN A 130 -2.08 -0.51 18.60
N THR A 131 -2.97 0.36 19.08
CA THR A 131 -3.87 0.09 20.21
C THR A 131 -5.19 -0.56 19.75
N THR A 132 -5.47 -0.59 18.45
CA THR A 132 -6.68 -1.20 17.90
C THR A 132 -6.26 -2.34 16.96
N ALA A 133 -6.44 -3.58 17.38
CA ALA A 133 -6.23 -4.72 16.51
C ALA A 133 -7.44 -4.85 15.56
N ILE A 134 -7.25 -4.53 14.29
CA ILE A 134 -8.22 -4.83 13.24
C ILE A 134 -7.81 -6.16 12.61
N ILE A 135 -8.60 -7.19 12.83
CA ILE A 135 -8.42 -8.46 12.13
C ILE A 135 -9.25 -8.40 10.84
N LEU A 136 -8.56 -8.18 9.73
CA LEU A 136 -9.17 -8.27 8.40
C LEU A 136 -9.01 -9.72 7.93
N MET A 137 -10.10 -10.43 7.85
CA MET A 137 -10.12 -11.74 7.20
C MET A 137 -10.63 -11.58 5.78
N GLU A 138 -9.76 -11.79 4.81
CA GLU A 138 -10.13 -11.87 3.42
C GLU A 138 -10.62 -13.32 3.15
N THR A 139 -11.92 -13.47 2.95
CA THR A 139 -12.49 -14.72 2.49
C THR A 139 -12.59 -14.71 0.97
N ALA A 140 -12.75 -15.87 0.35
CA ALA A 140 -12.92 -16.00 -1.11
C ALA A 140 -14.12 -15.20 -1.68
N SER A 141 -14.98 -14.65 -0.84
CA SER A 141 -16.17 -13.87 -1.18
C SER A 141 -16.08 -12.38 -0.84
N GLY A 142 -14.96 -11.87 -0.34
CA GLY A 142 -14.75 -10.46 -0.02
C GLY A 142 -14.14 -10.19 1.34
N LEU A 143 -13.90 -8.93 1.62
CA LEU A 143 -13.32 -8.46 2.88
C LEU A 143 -14.39 -8.52 3.99
N VAL A 144 -14.16 -9.35 4.99
CA VAL A 144 -14.98 -9.39 6.21
C VAL A 144 -14.19 -8.78 7.35
N VAL A 145 -14.72 -7.73 7.94
CA VAL A 145 -14.22 -7.19 9.21
C VAL A 145 -14.81 -8.01 10.34
N ASP A 146 -14.01 -8.87 10.94
CA ASP A 146 -14.53 -9.87 11.91
C ASP A 146 -14.46 -9.39 13.36
N ALA A 147 -13.60 -8.45 13.70
CA ALA A 147 -13.59 -7.84 15.03
C ALA A 147 -12.83 -6.51 15.06
N ILE A 148 -13.39 -5.50 15.67
CA ILE A 148 -12.69 -4.31 16.12
C ILE A 148 -12.60 -4.43 17.65
N LEU A 149 -11.38 -4.55 18.17
CA LEU A 149 -11.12 -4.49 19.61
C LEU A 149 -10.74 -3.05 19.96
N ASP A 150 -11.47 -2.43 20.87
CA ASP A 150 -11.05 -1.17 21.46
C ASP A 150 -9.99 -1.38 22.55
N GLU A 151 -9.45 -0.29 23.07
CA GLU A 151 -8.39 -0.30 24.10
C GLU A 151 -8.83 -0.97 25.43
N ASP A 152 -10.14 -1.18 25.62
CA ASP A 152 -10.71 -1.89 26.79
C ASP A 152 -10.96 -3.36 26.52
N GLY A 153 -10.63 -3.87 25.34
CA GLY A 153 -10.85 -5.25 24.92
C GLY A 153 -12.31 -5.57 24.63
N PHE A 154 -13.12 -4.55 24.37
CA PHE A 154 -14.53 -4.71 24.05
C PHE A 154 -14.70 -5.21 22.61
N ARG A 155 -15.41 -6.33 22.48
CA ARG A 155 -15.76 -6.88 21.18
C ARG A 155 -16.97 -6.16 20.63
N ILE A 156 -16.84 -5.45 19.52
CA ILE A 156 -18.01 -4.96 18.78
C ILE A 156 -18.49 -6.11 17.91
N ASP A 157 -19.48 -6.84 18.39
CA ASP A 157 -20.19 -7.78 17.56
C ASP A 157 -21.01 -6.98 16.53
N THR A 158 -20.63 -7.09 15.27
CA THR A 158 -21.53 -6.69 14.18
C THR A 158 -22.62 -7.75 14.09
N GLU A 159 -23.59 -7.70 15.00
CA GLU A 159 -24.80 -8.46 14.82
C GLU A 159 -25.55 -7.94 13.60
N GLY A 160 -25.71 -8.78 12.63
CA GLY A 160 -26.69 -8.57 11.58
C GLY A 160 -26.21 -8.73 10.17
N ALA A 161 -25.76 -9.91 9.83
CA ALA A 161 -25.89 -10.38 8.46
C ALA A 161 -26.54 -11.75 8.49
N LEU A 162 -27.84 -11.75 8.43
CA LEU A 162 -28.58 -12.89 7.94
C LEU A 162 -28.59 -12.86 6.42
#